data_f0a1c93bb9900d751fc32ac7798e4c53
#
_entry.id   f0a1c93bb9900d751fc32ac7798e4c53
#
_cell.length_a   1.000
_cell.length_b   1.000
_cell.length_c   1.000
_cell.angle_alpha   90.00
_cell.angle_beta   90.00
_cell.angle_gamma   90.00
#
_symmetry.space_group_name_H-M   'P 1'
#
loop_
_entity.id
_entity.type
_entity.pdbx_description
1 polymer ?
#
loop_
_entity_poly.entity_id
_entity_poly.type
_entity_poly.pdbx_seq_one_letter_code
_entity_poly.pdbx_strand_id
1 'polypeptide(L)'
;MTKAQRVEPWKKLPFFSSLSERELEEGVTPLFLEERFREDEYLFYEGDPSQGLFILREGRVKIVKHSSRGKDVILRLLSPEEMFGEVAAFDGGPCPASAQALEDTVVLHLSQKDFLRLLERYPSVALRVIEDLGRKLRDAHDLIRAFTTETVEKRMATVLLKLAEKTGKPEERGIRLKIHLSRQDLADMTGTTIETAIRVLTKFTKDRLLSKDGKFIIILDRAALASLSRSALPND
;
A
#
# COMPACT_ATOMS: atom_id res chain seq x y z
N MET A 1 -12.53 3.75 -27.98
CA MET A 1 -13.13 3.27 -26.71
C MET A 1 -14.58 3.71 -26.65
N THR A 2 -15.51 2.79 -26.40
CA THR A 2 -16.93 3.11 -26.21
C THR A 2 -17.13 3.85 -24.86
N LYS A 3 -18.28 4.58 -24.71
CA LYS A 3 -18.64 5.27 -23.46
C LYS A 3 -18.55 4.34 -22.24
N ALA A 4 -19.06 3.12 -22.33
CA ALA A 4 -18.96 2.11 -21.27
C ALA A 4 -17.52 1.77 -20.86
N GLN A 5 -16.58 1.70 -21.81
CA GLN A 5 -15.16 1.41 -21.53
C GLN A 5 -14.43 2.55 -20.81
N ARG A 6 -14.97 3.78 -20.80
CA ARG A 6 -14.38 4.94 -20.09
C ARG A 6 -14.84 5.02 -18.64
N VAL A 7 -16.03 4.49 -18.33
CA VAL A 7 -16.66 4.57 -16.99
C VAL A 7 -16.40 3.33 -16.15
N GLU A 8 -16.20 2.16 -16.78
CA GLU A 8 -16.01 0.87 -16.12
C GLU A 8 -14.90 0.88 -15.04
N PRO A 9 -13.72 1.51 -15.27
CA PRO A 9 -12.68 1.57 -14.25
C PRO A 9 -13.11 2.35 -13.00
N TRP A 10 -13.90 3.41 -13.16
CA TRP A 10 -14.33 4.27 -12.05
C TRP A 10 -15.38 3.60 -11.15
N LYS A 11 -16.27 2.77 -11.73
CA LYS A 11 -17.29 2.02 -10.98
C LYS A 11 -16.69 1.02 -9.98
N LYS A 12 -15.51 0.50 -10.28
CA LYS A 12 -14.80 -0.43 -9.41
C LYS A 12 -14.16 0.26 -8.22
N LEU A 13 -13.94 1.58 -8.31
CA LEU A 13 -13.34 2.34 -7.23
C LEU A 13 -14.37 2.64 -6.13
N PRO A 14 -14.13 2.20 -4.89
CA PRO A 14 -15.08 2.40 -3.77
C PRO A 14 -15.47 3.87 -3.57
N PHE A 15 -14.57 4.80 -3.90
CA PHE A 15 -14.77 6.25 -3.75
C PHE A 15 -15.92 6.79 -4.61
N PHE A 16 -16.14 6.18 -5.77
CA PHE A 16 -17.11 6.65 -6.76
C PHE A 16 -18.34 5.76 -6.89
N SER A 17 -18.47 4.75 -6.03
CA SER A 17 -19.55 3.75 -6.09
C SER A 17 -20.97 4.34 -5.97
N SER A 18 -21.09 5.55 -5.42
CA SER A 18 -22.37 6.25 -5.26
C SER A 18 -22.75 7.11 -6.48
N LEU A 19 -21.84 7.32 -7.43
CA LEU A 19 -22.07 8.18 -8.57
C LEU A 19 -22.71 7.41 -9.73
N SER A 20 -23.58 8.08 -10.45
CA SER A 20 -24.18 7.58 -11.70
C SER A 20 -23.12 7.55 -12.83
N GLU A 21 -23.40 6.76 -13.88
CA GLU A 21 -22.51 6.71 -15.08
C GLU A 21 -22.28 8.10 -15.70
N ARG A 22 -23.34 8.91 -15.75
CA ARG A 22 -23.26 10.26 -16.30
C ARG A 22 -22.35 11.17 -15.48
N GLU A 23 -22.43 11.11 -14.15
CA GLU A 23 -21.57 11.87 -13.23
C GLU A 23 -20.10 11.42 -13.35
N LEU A 24 -19.87 10.11 -13.50
CA LEU A 24 -18.52 9.57 -13.74
C LEU A 24 -17.95 10.05 -15.06
N GLU A 25 -18.73 10.00 -16.16
CA GLU A 25 -18.27 10.37 -17.49
C GLU A 25 -18.03 11.88 -17.62
N GLU A 26 -19.01 12.71 -17.18
CA GLU A 26 -18.99 14.15 -17.37
C GLU A 26 -18.26 14.90 -16.25
N GLY A 27 -18.27 14.36 -15.02
CA GLY A 27 -17.82 15.06 -13.81
C GLY A 27 -16.53 14.54 -13.20
N VAL A 28 -16.17 13.28 -13.41
CA VAL A 28 -14.99 12.64 -12.77
C VAL A 28 -13.90 12.36 -13.81
N THR A 29 -14.21 11.58 -14.83
CA THR A 29 -13.23 11.10 -15.81
C THR A 29 -12.37 12.21 -16.42
N PRO A 30 -12.92 13.38 -16.82
CA PRO A 30 -12.13 14.44 -17.44
C PRO A 30 -11.13 15.14 -16.52
N LEU A 31 -11.25 14.94 -15.20
CA LEU A 31 -10.39 15.60 -14.21
C LEU A 31 -9.08 14.85 -14.00
N PHE A 32 -9.03 13.55 -14.35
CA PHE A 32 -7.87 12.71 -14.09
C PHE A 32 -6.97 12.61 -15.32
N LEU A 33 -5.66 12.69 -15.07
CA LEU A 33 -4.59 12.44 -16.04
C LEU A 33 -3.93 11.10 -15.74
N GLU A 34 -3.63 10.34 -16.78
CA GLU A 34 -2.86 9.10 -16.64
C GLU A 34 -1.37 9.44 -16.66
N GLU A 35 -0.64 8.98 -15.64
CA GLU A 35 0.82 9.10 -15.55
C GLU A 35 1.45 7.72 -15.35
N ARG A 36 2.68 7.56 -15.88
CA ARG A 36 3.41 6.29 -15.87
C ARG A 36 4.76 6.47 -15.22
N PHE A 37 5.12 5.53 -14.37
CA PHE A 37 6.38 5.48 -13.64
C PHE A 37 7.03 4.11 -13.83
N ARG A 38 8.35 4.08 -13.99
CA ARG A 38 9.12 2.84 -14.06
C ARG A 38 9.37 2.30 -12.66
N GLU A 39 9.76 1.03 -12.58
CA GLU A 39 10.29 0.44 -11.35
C GLU A 39 11.35 1.37 -10.74
N ASP A 40 11.29 1.55 -9.42
CA ASP A 40 12.15 2.41 -8.59
C ASP A 40 11.98 3.93 -8.78
N GLU A 41 11.18 4.43 -9.71
CA GLU A 41 10.90 5.87 -9.82
C GLU A 41 10.04 6.38 -8.65
N TYR A 42 10.35 7.59 -8.20
CA TYR A 42 9.54 8.30 -7.20
C TYR A 42 8.44 9.11 -7.90
N LEU A 43 7.22 8.98 -7.38
CA LEU A 43 6.08 9.78 -7.80
C LEU A 43 6.14 11.17 -7.16
N PHE A 44 6.58 11.23 -5.92
CA PHE A 44 6.91 12.44 -5.16
C PHE A 44 7.78 12.08 -3.95
N TYR A 45 8.48 13.06 -3.41
CA TYR A 45 9.30 12.93 -2.21
C TYR A 45 8.61 13.53 -0.99
N GLU A 46 8.99 13.05 0.20
CA GLU A 46 8.66 13.68 1.47
C GLU A 46 9.15 15.14 1.45
N GLY A 47 8.26 16.06 1.86
CA GLY A 47 8.55 17.49 1.87
C GLY A 47 8.24 18.22 0.55
N ASP A 48 7.99 17.52 -0.54
CA ASP A 48 7.55 18.14 -1.79
C ASP A 48 6.21 18.89 -1.60
N PRO A 49 5.97 19.98 -2.33
CA PRO A 49 4.65 20.58 -2.42
C PRO A 49 3.60 19.54 -2.84
N SER A 50 2.36 19.74 -2.39
CA SER A 50 1.26 18.87 -2.80
C SER A 50 1.19 18.72 -4.32
N GLN A 51 1.32 17.51 -4.79
CA GLN A 51 1.13 17.18 -6.21
C GLN A 51 -0.37 16.90 -6.55
N GLY A 52 -1.22 16.77 -5.53
CA GLY A 52 -2.60 16.39 -5.69
C GLY A 52 -2.88 14.96 -5.23
N LEU A 53 -3.97 14.39 -5.74
CA LEU A 53 -4.43 13.04 -5.42
C LEU A 53 -4.02 12.05 -6.51
N PHE A 54 -3.60 10.87 -6.09
CA PHE A 54 -3.31 9.76 -7.00
C PHE A 54 -4.19 8.55 -6.68
N ILE A 55 -4.60 7.83 -7.72
CA ILE A 55 -5.24 6.51 -7.61
C ILE A 55 -4.36 5.53 -8.38
N LEU A 56 -3.93 4.47 -7.73
CA LEU A 56 -3.13 3.43 -8.37
C LEU A 56 -4.02 2.61 -9.29
N ARG A 57 -3.68 2.56 -10.58
CA ARG A 57 -4.39 1.80 -11.60
C ARG A 57 -3.74 0.45 -11.90
N GLU A 58 -2.42 0.46 -12.07
CA GLU A 58 -1.62 -0.72 -12.37
C GLU A 58 -0.30 -0.65 -11.62
N GLY A 59 0.29 -1.78 -11.29
CA GLY A 59 1.56 -1.85 -10.59
C GLY A 59 1.43 -1.83 -9.08
N ARG A 60 2.50 -1.40 -8.40
CA ARG A 60 2.63 -1.33 -6.94
C ARG A 60 3.40 -0.10 -6.54
N VAL A 61 2.95 0.56 -5.47
CA VAL A 61 3.62 1.73 -4.90
C VAL A 61 3.85 1.51 -3.42
N LYS A 62 5.03 1.86 -2.91
CA LYS A 62 5.29 1.95 -1.48
C LYS A 62 5.26 3.40 -1.01
N ILE A 63 4.63 3.63 0.15
CA ILE A 63 4.70 4.89 0.88
C ILE A 63 5.79 4.74 1.93
N VAL A 64 6.84 5.54 1.83
CA VAL A 64 8.03 5.41 2.66
C VAL A 64 8.35 6.70 3.38
N LYS A 65 8.69 6.58 4.67
CA LYS A 65 9.19 7.65 5.50
C LYS A 65 10.69 7.48 5.66
N HIS A 66 11.45 8.48 5.23
CA HIS A 66 12.90 8.47 5.34
C HIS A 66 13.35 8.93 6.72
N SER A 67 14.34 8.26 7.28
CA SER A 67 14.95 8.65 8.54
C SER A 67 16.30 9.31 8.29
N SER A 68 16.60 10.37 9.03
CA SER A 68 17.90 11.02 9.01
C SER A 68 19.08 10.11 9.39
N ARG A 69 18.78 8.92 9.97
CA ARG A 69 19.76 7.88 10.35
C ARG A 69 19.88 6.76 9.32
N GLY A 70 19.32 6.92 8.13
CA GLY A 70 19.34 5.91 7.07
C GLY A 70 18.50 4.65 7.32
N LYS A 71 17.54 4.73 8.26
CA LYS A 71 16.55 3.66 8.47
C LYS A 71 15.22 4.14 7.93
N ASP A 72 14.86 3.65 6.80
CA ASP A 72 13.56 3.93 6.20
C ASP A 72 12.46 3.06 6.84
N VAL A 73 11.23 3.54 6.77
CA VAL A 73 10.05 2.79 7.21
C VAL A 73 9.02 2.80 6.09
N ILE A 74 8.65 1.63 5.61
CA ILE A 74 7.53 1.49 4.69
C ILE A 74 6.23 1.53 5.51
N LEU A 75 5.52 2.65 5.38
CA LEU A 75 4.26 2.88 6.07
C LEU A 75 3.12 2.07 5.45
N ARG A 76 3.10 1.97 4.12
CA ARG A 76 2.06 1.28 3.36
C ARG A 76 2.59 0.72 2.05
N LEU A 77 1.98 -0.39 1.64
CA LEU A 77 2.12 -0.95 0.31
C LEU A 77 0.77 -0.84 -0.40
N LEU A 78 0.77 -0.14 -1.52
CA LEU A 78 -0.44 0.14 -2.29
C LEU A 78 -0.62 -0.88 -3.41
N SER A 79 -1.86 -1.26 -3.60
CA SER A 79 -2.36 -2.11 -4.69
C SER A 79 -3.28 -1.30 -5.60
N PRO A 80 -3.56 -1.76 -6.83
CA PRO A 80 -4.56 -1.13 -7.68
C PRO A 80 -5.87 -0.82 -6.93
N GLU A 81 -6.50 0.29 -7.30
CA GLU A 81 -7.71 0.86 -6.73
C GLU A 81 -7.50 1.60 -5.38
N GLU A 82 -6.28 1.63 -4.83
CA GLU A 82 -5.98 2.40 -3.63
C GLU A 82 -5.60 3.87 -3.98
N MET A 83 -6.06 4.78 -3.14
CA MET A 83 -5.80 6.23 -3.22
C MET A 83 -4.63 6.63 -2.32
N PHE A 84 -3.82 7.59 -2.77
CA PHE A 84 -2.71 8.18 -2.00
C PHE A 84 -2.43 9.63 -2.40
N GLY A 85 -1.62 10.35 -1.60
CA GLY A 85 -1.38 11.79 -1.78
C GLY A 85 -2.48 12.69 -1.19
N GLU A 86 -3.57 12.09 -0.70
CA GLU A 86 -4.77 12.80 -0.22
C GLU A 86 -4.50 13.76 0.93
N VAL A 87 -3.52 13.48 1.80
CA VAL A 87 -3.23 14.35 2.97
C VAL A 87 -2.79 15.73 2.49
N ALA A 88 -1.72 15.78 1.68
CA ALA A 88 -1.23 17.03 1.12
C ALA A 88 -2.23 17.66 0.14
N ALA A 89 -3.00 16.85 -0.59
CA ALA A 89 -4.05 17.36 -1.48
C ALA A 89 -5.20 18.03 -0.71
N PHE A 90 -5.49 17.58 0.52
CA PHE A 90 -6.58 18.10 1.33
C PHE A 90 -6.18 19.39 2.09
N ASP A 91 -5.03 19.38 2.77
CA ASP A 91 -4.61 20.50 3.62
C ASP A 91 -3.67 21.51 2.92
N GLY A 92 -3.19 21.19 1.72
CA GLY A 92 -2.26 22.04 0.97
C GLY A 92 -0.85 22.06 1.54
N GLY A 93 -0.58 21.21 2.53
CA GLY A 93 0.74 21.07 3.12
C GLY A 93 1.72 20.28 2.23
N PRO A 94 2.97 20.13 2.69
CA PRO A 94 3.96 19.29 2.00
C PRO A 94 3.60 17.81 2.11
N CYS A 95 4.08 17.00 1.18
CA CYS A 95 3.93 15.55 1.19
C CYS A 95 4.52 14.96 2.49
N PRO A 96 3.72 14.25 3.31
CA PRO A 96 4.18 13.76 4.62
C PRO A 96 5.11 12.54 4.53
N ALA A 97 5.21 11.92 3.37
CA ALA A 97 6.06 10.76 3.07
C ALA A 97 6.31 10.70 1.56
N SER A 98 7.29 9.93 1.13
CA SER A 98 7.59 9.68 -0.28
C SER A 98 6.72 8.54 -0.84
N ALA A 99 6.45 8.59 -2.15
CA ALA A 99 5.81 7.50 -2.89
C ALA A 99 6.77 6.99 -3.97
N GLN A 100 7.07 5.68 -3.97
CA GLN A 100 8.00 5.05 -4.92
C GLN A 100 7.34 3.84 -5.58
N ALA A 101 7.47 3.73 -6.90
CA ALA A 101 7.03 2.58 -7.68
C ALA A 101 7.91 1.35 -7.38
N LEU A 102 7.30 0.19 -7.14
CA LEU A 102 7.99 -1.10 -6.93
C LEU A 102 8.08 -1.94 -8.20
N GLU A 103 7.37 -1.55 -9.22
CA GLU A 103 7.32 -2.14 -10.56
C GLU A 103 6.78 -1.07 -11.51
N ASP A 104 6.79 -1.31 -12.82
CA ASP A 104 6.17 -0.39 -13.77
C ASP A 104 4.72 -0.09 -13.38
N THR A 105 4.42 1.17 -13.18
CA THR A 105 3.22 1.63 -12.49
C THR A 105 2.46 2.65 -13.33
N VAL A 106 1.15 2.55 -13.33
CA VAL A 106 0.23 3.52 -13.91
C VAL A 106 -0.66 4.09 -12.82
N VAL A 107 -0.72 5.41 -12.74
CA VAL A 107 -1.58 6.13 -11.80
C VAL A 107 -2.54 7.06 -12.54
N LEU A 108 -3.66 7.33 -11.90
CA LEU A 108 -4.58 8.39 -12.27
C LEU A 108 -4.34 9.56 -11.31
N HIS A 109 -3.90 10.68 -11.85
CA HIS A 109 -3.54 11.89 -11.11
C HIS A 109 -4.64 12.94 -11.21
N LEU A 110 -4.99 13.55 -10.09
CA LEU A 110 -5.96 14.65 -9.97
C LEU A 110 -5.31 15.82 -9.25
N SER A 111 -5.32 17.01 -9.85
CA SER A 111 -4.77 18.19 -9.20
C SER A 111 -5.45 18.49 -7.86
N GLN A 112 -4.73 19.09 -6.91
CA GLN A 112 -5.30 19.52 -5.62
C GLN A 112 -6.57 20.35 -5.80
N LYS A 113 -6.54 21.32 -6.72
CA LYS A 113 -7.68 22.19 -7.01
C LYS A 113 -8.91 21.42 -7.46
N ASP A 114 -8.74 20.46 -8.36
CA ASP A 114 -9.84 19.67 -8.90
C ASP A 114 -10.31 18.63 -7.89
N PHE A 115 -9.41 18.12 -7.02
CA PHE A 115 -9.78 17.25 -5.90
C PHE A 115 -10.72 17.97 -4.93
N LEU A 116 -10.40 19.19 -4.49
CA LEU A 116 -11.26 19.95 -3.59
C LEU A 116 -12.62 20.26 -4.24
N ARG A 117 -12.63 20.67 -5.51
CA ARG A 117 -13.88 20.87 -6.26
C ARG A 117 -14.71 19.60 -6.41
N LEU A 118 -14.06 18.45 -6.60
CA LEU A 118 -14.72 17.15 -6.67
C LEU A 118 -15.45 16.85 -5.36
N LEU A 119 -14.80 17.07 -4.21
CA LEU A 119 -15.39 16.86 -2.89
C LEU A 119 -16.58 17.81 -2.62
N GLU A 120 -16.47 19.06 -3.03
CA GLU A 120 -17.56 20.04 -2.91
C GLU A 120 -18.78 19.63 -3.77
N ARG A 121 -18.52 19.20 -5.01
CA ARG A 121 -19.57 18.81 -5.95
C ARG A 121 -20.25 17.50 -5.58
N TYR A 122 -19.50 16.56 -5.00
CA TYR A 122 -19.98 15.22 -4.67
C TYR A 122 -19.70 14.87 -3.19
N PRO A 123 -20.55 15.32 -2.25
CA PRO A 123 -20.35 15.07 -0.83
C PRO A 123 -20.28 13.57 -0.47
N SER A 124 -20.91 12.70 -1.26
CA SER A 124 -20.82 11.25 -1.08
C SER A 124 -19.40 10.72 -1.29
N VAL A 125 -18.63 11.33 -2.22
CA VAL A 125 -17.21 11.03 -2.42
C VAL A 125 -16.40 11.50 -1.22
N ALA A 126 -16.69 12.70 -0.69
CA ALA A 126 -16.00 13.21 0.51
C ALA A 126 -16.19 12.27 1.71
N LEU A 127 -17.39 11.73 1.93
CA LEU A 127 -17.63 10.74 2.99
C LEU A 127 -16.77 9.47 2.80
N ARG A 128 -16.62 8.97 1.56
CA ARG A 128 -15.77 7.81 1.27
C ARG A 128 -14.29 8.10 1.52
N VAL A 129 -13.84 9.32 1.19
CA VAL A 129 -12.46 9.75 1.52
C VAL A 129 -12.24 9.78 3.03
N ILE A 130 -13.19 10.32 3.80
CA ILE A 130 -13.13 10.34 5.27
C ILE A 130 -13.11 8.92 5.85
N GLU A 131 -13.94 8.01 5.34
CA GLU A 131 -13.94 6.61 5.75
C GLU A 131 -12.56 5.94 5.50
N ASP A 132 -11.97 6.23 4.34
CA ASP A 132 -10.63 5.73 3.98
C ASP A 132 -9.54 6.28 4.90
N LEU A 133 -9.55 7.60 5.17
CA LEU A 133 -8.64 8.23 6.13
C LEU A 133 -8.79 7.63 7.53
N GLY A 134 -10.02 7.34 7.95
CA GLY A 134 -10.28 6.65 9.22
C GLY A 134 -9.67 5.24 9.27
N ARG A 135 -9.71 4.47 8.15
CA ARG A 135 -9.00 3.17 8.07
C ARG A 135 -7.49 3.36 8.15
N LYS A 136 -6.93 4.29 7.37
CA LYS A 136 -5.50 4.60 7.36
C LYS A 136 -4.97 5.00 8.75
N LEU A 137 -5.77 5.77 9.49
CA LEU A 137 -5.43 6.16 10.87
C LEU A 137 -5.40 4.93 11.80
N ARG A 138 -6.37 4.03 11.72
CA ARG A 138 -6.35 2.77 12.51
C ARG A 138 -5.15 1.90 12.16
N ASP A 139 -4.85 1.75 10.86
CA ASP A 139 -3.67 1.00 10.40
C ASP A 139 -2.36 1.60 10.95
N ALA A 140 -2.26 2.94 11.01
CA ALA A 140 -1.11 3.64 11.58
C ALA A 140 -0.99 3.39 13.10
N HIS A 141 -2.11 3.41 13.86
CA HIS A 141 -2.11 3.07 15.27
C HIS A 141 -1.66 1.62 15.52
N ASP A 142 -2.13 0.67 14.69
CA ASP A 142 -1.71 -0.73 14.78
C ASP A 142 -0.22 -0.90 14.47
N LEU A 143 0.30 -0.15 13.50
CA LEU A 143 1.74 -0.16 13.18
C LEU A 143 2.58 0.36 14.35
N ILE A 144 2.18 1.48 14.97
CA ILE A 144 2.86 2.04 16.15
C ILE A 144 2.86 1.01 17.28
N ARG A 145 1.70 0.41 17.60
CA ARG A 145 1.58 -0.63 18.62
C ARG A 145 2.49 -1.81 18.31
N ALA A 146 2.49 -2.30 17.05
CA ALA A 146 3.33 -3.42 16.67
C ALA A 146 4.83 -3.11 16.84
N PHE A 147 5.28 -1.91 16.49
CA PHE A 147 6.68 -1.53 16.64
C PHE A 147 7.14 -1.43 18.11
N THR A 148 6.21 -1.09 19.01
CA THR A 148 6.53 -0.89 20.43
C THR A 148 6.35 -2.14 21.28
N THR A 149 5.47 -3.07 20.89
CA THR A 149 5.06 -4.20 21.75
C THR A 149 5.33 -5.57 21.13
N GLU A 150 5.71 -5.68 19.87
CA GLU A 150 5.83 -6.97 19.21
C GLU A 150 7.29 -7.29 18.83
N THR A 151 7.63 -8.58 18.85
CA THR A 151 8.93 -9.05 18.33
C THR A 151 9.03 -8.90 16.81
N VAL A 152 10.25 -8.82 16.29
CA VAL A 152 10.48 -8.75 14.83
C VAL A 152 9.89 -9.96 14.11
N GLU A 153 9.98 -11.16 14.70
CA GLU A 153 9.40 -12.38 14.14
C GLU A 153 7.88 -12.27 13.99
N LYS A 154 7.20 -11.75 15.01
CA LYS A 154 5.75 -11.54 14.99
C LYS A 154 5.35 -10.51 13.92
N ARG A 155 6.06 -9.37 13.87
CA ARG A 155 5.83 -8.35 12.83
C ARG A 155 6.07 -8.90 11.43
N MET A 156 7.15 -9.66 11.21
CA MET A 156 7.46 -10.30 9.93
C MET A 156 6.35 -11.29 9.51
N ALA A 157 5.87 -12.11 10.44
CA ALA A 157 4.75 -13.02 10.17
C ALA A 157 3.48 -12.25 9.77
N THR A 158 3.16 -11.18 10.49
CA THR A 158 2.00 -10.31 10.20
C THR A 158 2.11 -9.65 8.82
N VAL A 159 3.29 -9.11 8.48
CA VAL A 159 3.56 -8.51 7.17
C VAL A 159 3.38 -9.52 6.05
N LEU A 160 3.96 -10.71 6.17
CA LEU A 160 3.86 -11.76 5.16
C LEU A 160 2.40 -12.24 4.96
N LEU A 161 1.62 -12.33 6.03
CA LEU A 161 0.20 -12.69 5.96
C LEU A 161 -0.62 -11.60 5.25
N LYS A 162 -0.42 -10.33 5.59
CA LYS A 162 -1.06 -9.20 4.91
C LYS A 162 -0.70 -9.14 3.42
N LEU A 163 0.56 -9.44 3.09
CA LEU A 163 1.00 -9.55 1.69
C LEU A 163 0.29 -10.70 0.98
N ALA A 164 0.13 -11.85 1.65
CA ALA A 164 -0.59 -12.99 1.08
C ALA A 164 -2.07 -12.68 0.81
N GLU A 165 -2.71 -11.91 1.65
CA GLU A 165 -4.10 -11.46 1.45
C GLU A 165 -4.22 -10.50 0.25
N LYS A 166 -3.27 -9.57 0.08
CA LYS A 166 -3.28 -8.58 -1.00
C LYS A 166 -2.76 -9.12 -2.34
N THR A 167 -1.75 -9.97 -2.33
CA THR A 167 -1.00 -10.35 -3.54
C THR A 167 -0.83 -11.86 -3.72
N GLY A 168 -1.34 -12.66 -2.80
CA GLY A 168 -1.15 -14.09 -2.79
C GLY A 168 -1.90 -14.81 -3.91
N LYS A 169 -1.22 -15.74 -4.57
CA LYS A 169 -1.83 -16.73 -5.47
C LYS A 169 -1.67 -18.11 -4.87
N PRO A 170 -2.77 -18.86 -4.65
CA PRO A 170 -2.67 -20.26 -4.24
C PRO A 170 -1.93 -21.09 -5.30
N GLU A 171 -1.01 -21.95 -4.87
CA GLU A 171 -0.27 -22.91 -5.67
C GLU A 171 -0.24 -24.27 -4.92
N GLU A 172 0.16 -25.35 -5.58
CA GLU A 172 0.25 -26.69 -4.96
C GLU A 172 1.07 -26.73 -3.68
N ARG A 173 2.13 -25.91 -3.59
CA ARG A 173 3.05 -25.86 -2.45
C ARG A 173 2.69 -24.84 -1.38
N GLY A 174 1.64 -24.03 -1.58
CA GLY A 174 1.27 -22.96 -0.65
C GLY A 174 0.77 -21.69 -1.33
N ILE A 175 1.07 -20.53 -0.77
CA ILE A 175 0.62 -19.23 -1.29
C ILE A 175 1.85 -18.47 -1.80
N ARG A 176 1.95 -18.26 -3.12
CA ARG A 176 2.97 -17.45 -3.75
C ARG A 176 2.61 -15.97 -3.68
N LEU A 177 3.50 -15.14 -3.14
CA LEU A 177 3.34 -13.69 -3.17
C LEU A 177 3.70 -13.16 -4.57
N LYS A 178 2.73 -12.53 -5.25
CA LYS A 178 2.92 -11.91 -6.58
C LYS A 178 3.49 -10.50 -6.49
N ILE A 179 4.50 -10.34 -5.66
CA ILE A 179 5.22 -9.08 -5.49
C ILE A 179 6.69 -9.40 -5.25
N HIS A 180 7.55 -8.65 -5.91
CA HIS A 180 8.96 -8.68 -5.62
C HIS A 180 9.27 -7.67 -4.50
N LEU A 181 9.77 -8.17 -3.38
CA LEU A 181 10.24 -7.34 -2.26
C LEU A 181 11.70 -7.70 -1.97
N SER A 182 12.52 -6.69 -1.90
CA SER A 182 13.90 -6.83 -1.45
C SER A 182 13.97 -7.20 0.04
N ARG A 183 15.14 -7.60 0.51
CA ARG A 183 15.38 -7.81 1.95
C ARG A 183 15.27 -6.50 2.72
N GLN A 184 15.64 -5.41 2.08
CA GLN A 184 15.53 -4.07 2.63
C GLN A 184 14.05 -3.69 2.79
N ASP A 185 13.20 -3.89 1.78
CA ASP A 185 11.75 -3.59 1.89
C ASP A 185 11.12 -4.34 3.07
N LEU A 186 11.44 -5.63 3.26
CA LEU A 186 10.93 -6.41 4.39
C LEU A 186 11.49 -5.92 5.74
N ALA A 187 12.72 -5.44 5.79
CA ALA A 187 13.29 -4.82 6.98
C ALA A 187 12.56 -3.50 7.30
N ASP A 188 12.32 -2.66 6.30
CA ASP A 188 11.66 -1.37 6.42
C ASP A 188 10.17 -1.52 6.80
N MET A 189 9.47 -2.54 6.25
CA MET A 189 8.09 -2.88 6.63
C MET A 189 7.97 -3.40 8.07
N THR A 190 9.03 -3.99 8.60
CA THR A 190 9.04 -4.54 9.96
C THR A 190 9.78 -3.68 10.97
N GLY A 191 10.29 -2.50 10.55
CA GLY A 191 11.00 -1.57 11.43
C GLY A 191 12.26 -2.18 12.06
N THR A 192 13.04 -2.91 11.25
CA THR A 192 14.25 -3.62 11.72
C THR A 192 15.44 -3.38 10.78
N THR A 193 16.59 -3.99 11.09
CA THR A 193 17.74 -3.95 10.17
C THR A 193 17.66 -5.08 9.16
N ILE A 194 18.33 -4.91 8.02
CA ILE A 194 18.38 -5.92 6.96
C ILE A 194 18.95 -7.26 7.46
N GLU A 195 19.96 -7.23 8.34
CA GLU A 195 20.58 -8.43 8.93
C GLU A 195 19.56 -9.18 9.79
N THR A 196 18.76 -8.45 10.59
CA THR A 196 17.72 -9.06 11.42
C THR A 196 16.60 -9.63 10.56
N ALA A 197 16.16 -8.92 9.51
CA ALA A 197 15.17 -9.44 8.57
C ALA A 197 15.66 -10.72 7.88
N ILE A 198 16.92 -10.76 7.41
CA ILE A 198 17.53 -11.96 6.81
C ILE A 198 17.53 -13.13 7.80
N ARG A 199 17.91 -12.88 9.06
CA ARG A 199 17.95 -13.92 10.11
C ARG A 199 16.56 -14.51 10.36
N VAL A 200 15.52 -13.66 10.48
CA VAL A 200 14.14 -14.11 10.68
C VAL A 200 13.62 -14.89 9.48
N LEU A 201 13.83 -14.42 8.26
CA LEU A 201 13.43 -15.13 7.04
C LEU A 201 14.14 -16.47 6.88
N THR A 202 15.42 -16.55 7.25
CA THR A 202 16.20 -17.80 7.24
C THR A 202 15.63 -18.78 8.26
N LYS A 203 15.28 -18.32 9.47
CA LYS A 203 14.59 -19.14 10.46
C LYS A 203 13.26 -19.67 9.93
N PHE A 204 12.39 -18.82 9.38
CA PHE A 204 11.11 -19.23 8.79
C PHE A 204 11.27 -20.24 7.64
N THR A 205 12.35 -20.12 6.87
CA THR A 205 12.66 -21.10 5.82
C THR A 205 13.11 -22.46 6.41
N LYS A 206 13.96 -22.46 7.45
CA LYS A 206 14.37 -23.68 8.17
C LYS A 206 13.19 -24.38 8.83
N ASP A 207 12.26 -23.61 9.41
CA ASP A 207 11.05 -24.10 10.06
C ASP A 207 9.96 -24.51 9.05
N ARG A 208 10.26 -24.50 7.75
CA ARG A 208 9.35 -24.83 6.64
C ARG A 208 8.06 -23.99 6.58
N LEU A 209 8.10 -22.78 7.09
CA LEU A 209 7.00 -21.82 6.99
C LEU A 209 7.00 -21.13 5.63
N LEU A 210 8.21 -20.91 5.07
CA LEU A 210 8.42 -20.23 3.80
C LEU A 210 9.34 -21.04 2.90
N SER A 211 9.21 -20.82 1.59
CA SER A 211 10.23 -21.16 0.60
C SER A 211 10.43 -19.99 -0.36
N LYS A 212 11.45 -20.11 -1.20
CA LYS A 212 11.76 -19.16 -2.27
C LYS A 212 11.59 -19.82 -3.62
N ASP A 213 11.08 -19.06 -4.57
CA ASP A 213 11.08 -19.39 -5.97
C ASP A 213 11.56 -18.16 -6.77
N GLY A 214 12.86 -18.15 -7.11
CA GLY A 214 13.53 -17.00 -7.71
C GLY A 214 13.41 -15.75 -6.81
N LYS A 215 12.74 -14.73 -7.32
CA LYS A 215 12.50 -13.44 -6.63
C LYS A 215 11.30 -13.49 -5.66
N PHE A 216 10.46 -14.53 -5.71
CA PHE A 216 9.21 -14.59 -4.99
C PHE A 216 9.31 -15.40 -3.68
N ILE A 217 8.47 -15.06 -2.72
CA ILE A 217 8.29 -15.80 -1.48
C ILE A 217 7.02 -16.66 -1.63
N ILE A 218 7.13 -17.92 -1.18
CA ILE A 218 5.99 -18.83 -1.07
C ILE A 218 5.76 -19.12 0.42
N ILE A 219 4.57 -18.87 0.90
CA ILE A 219 4.14 -19.25 2.25
C ILE A 219 3.69 -20.71 2.19
N LEU A 220 4.43 -21.61 2.85
CA LEU A 220 4.16 -23.04 2.86
C LEU A 220 3.10 -23.40 3.92
N ASP A 221 3.21 -22.82 5.12
CA ASP A 221 2.29 -23.03 6.22
C ASP A 221 1.72 -21.71 6.73
N ARG A 222 0.55 -21.34 6.18
CA ARG A 222 -0.18 -20.14 6.59
C ARG A 222 -0.69 -20.23 8.04
N ALA A 223 -1.06 -21.43 8.49
CA ALA A 223 -1.64 -21.61 9.83
C ALA A 223 -0.57 -21.41 10.92
N ALA A 224 0.61 -22.02 10.74
CA ALA A 224 1.73 -21.83 11.65
C ALA A 224 2.22 -20.37 11.67
N LEU A 225 2.31 -19.72 10.49
CA LEU A 225 2.65 -18.31 10.39
C LEU A 225 1.63 -17.41 11.10
N ALA A 226 0.33 -17.73 10.99
CA ALA A 226 -0.75 -17.04 11.71
C ALA A 226 -0.70 -17.26 13.22
N SER A 227 -0.24 -18.42 13.69
CA SER A 227 -0.01 -18.67 15.09
C SER A 227 1.11 -17.78 15.66
N LEU A 228 2.22 -17.63 14.93
CA LEU A 228 3.29 -16.71 15.28
C LEU A 228 2.82 -15.26 15.38
N SER A 229 1.95 -14.83 14.45
CA SER A 229 1.41 -13.46 14.46
C SER A 229 0.47 -13.18 15.65
N ARG A 230 -0.12 -14.22 16.27
CA ARG A 230 -1.06 -14.10 17.39
C ARG A 230 -0.43 -14.39 18.76
N SER A 231 0.73 -15.03 18.79
CA SER A 231 1.35 -15.41 20.08
C SER A 231 1.53 -14.19 20.98
N ALA A 232 1.03 -14.26 22.21
CA ALA A 232 1.38 -13.32 23.26
C ALA A 232 2.90 -13.38 23.52
N LEU A 233 3.50 -12.27 23.97
CA LEU A 233 4.86 -12.29 24.48
C LEU A 233 4.97 -13.42 25.49
N PRO A 234 6.06 -14.22 25.51
CA PRO A 234 6.33 -15.07 26.67
C PRO A 234 6.36 -14.14 27.88
N ASN A 235 5.54 -14.45 28.88
CA ASN A 235 5.60 -13.78 30.17
C ASN A 235 7.02 -13.99 30.73
N ASP A 236 7.75 -12.90 30.93
CA ASP A 236 8.95 -12.88 31.75
C ASP A 236 8.60 -13.14 33.23
#